data_8660b6783887078a70409f40135dd7ac
#
_entry.id   8660b6783887078a70409f40135dd7ac
#
_cell.length_a   1.000
_cell.length_b   1.000
_cell.length_c   1.000
_cell.angle_alpha   90.00
_cell.angle_beta   90.00
_cell.angle_gamma   90.00
#
_symmetry.space_group_name_H-M   'P 1'
#
loop_
_entity.id
_entity.type
_entity.pdbx_description
1 polymer ?
#
loop_
_entity_poly.entity_id
_entity_poly.type
_entity_poly.pdbx_seq_one_letter_code
_entity_poly.pdbx_strand_id
1 'polypeptide(L)'
;MEINYKQLIFAREYRKYSQTQLASHIKGLSQSNLSKFEKGLGTLSDDVIQKIISFLDFPEKFFNKRISNRVENAHYRKKSAITKSTRLDIEYSNKVIGFIIDQMTSSVEWPEFTLKPIDIEDGYSPKTIAKYIRKQMRLVPDEPVKNIFNLLESNGVIVVEFDTTEKFDGVSFLTDKGNPVIVINSSFSNDRKRFTLSHELGHIIMHLADNFIIPDYPAKVLQQL
;
A
#
# COMPACT_ATOMS: atom_id res chain seq x y z
N MET A 1 15.13 13.52 -22.06
CA MET A 1 13.97 13.12 -21.26
C MET A 1 14.38 13.06 -19.78
N GLU A 2 13.68 13.78 -18.91
CA GLU A 2 13.99 13.75 -17.47
C GLU A 2 13.17 12.65 -16.80
N ILE A 3 13.83 11.63 -16.28
CA ILE A 3 13.19 10.54 -15.54
C ILE A 3 13.65 10.53 -14.09
N ASN A 4 12.75 10.12 -13.21
CA ASN A 4 13.06 9.95 -11.79
C ASN A 4 13.85 8.66 -11.59
N TYR A 5 15.12 8.76 -11.20
CA TYR A 5 16.00 7.61 -10.97
C TYR A 5 15.44 6.62 -9.94
N LYS A 6 14.66 7.11 -8.95
CA LYS A 6 14.00 6.24 -7.96
C LYS A 6 12.93 5.35 -8.59
N GLN A 7 12.23 5.85 -9.62
CA GLN A 7 11.26 5.06 -10.39
C GLN A 7 11.96 4.01 -11.25
N LEU A 8 13.13 4.31 -11.78
CA LEU A 8 13.92 3.31 -12.51
C LEU A 8 14.41 2.21 -11.57
N ILE A 9 14.92 2.55 -10.39
CA ILE A 9 15.28 1.57 -9.36
C ILE A 9 14.08 0.67 -9.06
N PHE A 10 12.94 1.30 -8.78
CA PHE A 10 11.69 0.58 -8.47
C PHE A 10 11.32 -0.40 -9.60
N ALA A 11 11.26 0.05 -10.85
CA ALA A 11 10.88 -0.79 -11.99
C ALA A 11 11.85 -1.96 -12.18
N ARG A 12 13.17 -1.71 -12.04
CA ARG A 12 14.20 -2.75 -12.12
C ARG A 12 14.02 -3.81 -11.03
N GLU A 13 13.84 -3.38 -9.79
CA GLU A 13 13.71 -4.28 -8.64
C GLU A 13 12.39 -5.04 -8.67
N TYR A 14 11.30 -4.38 -9.08
CA TYR A 14 10.01 -5.04 -9.32
C TYR A 14 10.13 -6.19 -10.33
N ARG A 15 10.91 -5.97 -11.40
CA ARG A 15 11.22 -7.01 -12.42
C ARG A 15 12.32 -7.97 -11.98
N LYS A 16 12.85 -7.84 -10.76
CA LYS A 16 13.87 -8.72 -10.15
C LYS A 16 15.24 -8.68 -10.84
N TYR A 17 15.55 -7.61 -11.55
CA TYR A 17 16.87 -7.44 -12.15
C TYR A 17 17.85 -6.76 -11.18
N SER A 18 19.03 -7.34 -11.01
CA SER A 18 20.19 -6.61 -10.47
C SER A 18 20.68 -5.57 -11.48
N GLN A 19 21.47 -4.59 -11.03
CA GLN A 19 22.10 -3.60 -11.93
C GLN A 19 22.92 -4.27 -13.03
N THR A 20 23.66 -5.33 -12.70
CA THR A 20 24.47 -6.08 -13.66
C THR A 20 23.60 -6.79 -14.69
N GLN A 21 22.54 -7.44 -14.25
CA GLN A 21 21.61 -8.12 -15.16
C GLN A 21 20.91 -7.13 -16.10
N LEU A 22 20.38 -6.02 -15.58
CA LEU A 22 19.77 -5.01 -16.43
C LEU A 22 20.77 -4.46 -17.44
N ALA A 23 21.99 -4.10 -17.00
CA ALA A 23 23.02 -3.58 -17.89
C ALA A 23 23.40 -4.56 -19.00
N SER A 24 23.42 -5.88 -18.72
CA SER A 24 23.73 -6.89 -19.75
C SER A 24 22.68 -7.01 -20.86
N HIS A 25 21.42 -6.62 -20.58
CA HIS A 25 20.33 -6.65 -21.57
C HIS A 25 20.21 -5.38 -22.40
N ILE A 26 20.85 -4.28 -21.98
CA ILE A 26 20.69 -2.97 -22.63
C ILE A 26 21.99 -2.58 -23.36
N LYS A 27 21.94 -2.55 -24.68
CA LYS A 27 23.09 -2.13 -25.50
C LYS A 27 23.44 -0.66 -25.22
N GLY A 28 24.68 -0.42 -24.82
CA GLY A 28 25.20 0.91 -24.49
C GLY A 28 25.10 1.28 -23.02
N LEU A 29 24.60 0.39 -22.14
CA LEU A 29 24.53 0.58 -20.70
C LEU A 29 25.60 -0.27 -20.01
N SER A 30 26.45 0.37 -19.17
CA SER A 30 27.31 -0.34 -18.23
C SER A 30 26.69 -0.34 -16.84
N GLN A 31 27.03 -1.38 -16.06
CA GLN A 31 26.61 -1.43 -14.63
C GLN A 31 27.08 -0.19 -13.86
N SER A 32 28.29 0.29 -14.13
CA SER A 32 28.84 1.49 -13.46
C SER A 32 28.03 2.75 -13.77
N ASN A 33 27.63 2.95 -15.05
CA ASN A 33 26.79 4.09 -15.44
C ASN A 33 25.39 4.00 -14.83
N LEU A 34 24.79 2.81 -14.82
CA LEU A 34 23.50 2.57 -14.16
C LEU A 34 23.58 2.87 -12.67
N SER A 35 24.65 2.40 -12.00
CA SER A 35 24.84 2.65 -10.55
C SER A 35 25.00 4.15 -10.24
N LYS A 36 25.73 4.90 -11.08
CA LYS A 36 25.85 6.36 -10.92
C LYS A 36 24.51 7.06 -11.11
N PHE A 37 23.75 6.66 -12.14
CA PHE A 37 22.42 7.20 -12.40
C PHE A 37 21.46 6.92 -11.23
N GLU A 38 21.40 5.70 -10.73
CA GLU A 38 20.54 5.31 -9.62
C GLU A 38 20.90 6.01 -8.28
N LYS A 39 22.13 6.50 -8.17
CA LYS A 39 22.57 7.36 -7.03
C LYS A 39 22.29 8.85 -7.25
N GLY A 40 21.77 9.23 -8.41
CA GLY A 40 21.61 10.64 -8.77
C GLY A 40 22.93 11.36 -9.08
N LEU A 41 24.00 10.62 -9.34
CA LEU A 41 25.36 11.14 -9.58
C LEU A 41 25.75 11.17 -11.06
N GLY A 42 24.84 10.85 -11.96
CA GLY A 42 25.12 10.81 -13.39
C GLY A 42 23.86 10.82 -14.23
N THR A 43 24.01 10.97 -15.53
CA THR A 43 22.95 10.93 -16.52
C THR A 43 23.13 9.76 -17.46
N LEU A 44 22.03 9.29 -18.04
CA LEU A 44 22.02 8.34 -19.15
C LEU A 44 21.52 9.07 -20.42
N SER A 45 21.97 8.63 -21.59
CA SER A 45 21.45 9.18 -22.83
C SER A 45 19.98 8.79 -23.04
N ASP A 46 19.22 9.62 -23.76
CA ASP A 46 17.81 9.37 -24.04
C ASP A 46 17.59 8.01 -24.73
N ASP A 47 18.47 7.61 -25.65
CA ASP A 47 18.43 6.30 -26.32
C ASP A 47 18.55 5.14 -25.31
N VAL A 48 19.44 5.24 -24.35
CA VAL A 48 19.61 4.21 -23.31
C VAL A 48 18.40 4.20 -22.36
N ILE A 49 17.87 5.35 -22.00
CA ILE A 49 16.67 5.48 -21.16
C ILE A 49 15.48 4.81 -21.85
N GLN A 50 15.23 5.09 -23.13
CA GLN A 50 14.14 4.49 -23.89
C GLN A 50 14.26 2.96 -23.99
N LYS A 51 15.48 2.44 -24.18
CA LYS A 51 15.72 1.00 -24.17
C LYS A 51 15.41 0.36 -22.81
N ILE A 52 15.79 1.03 -21.71
CA ILE A 52 15.47 0.55 -20.35
C ILE A 52 13.97 0.54 -20.12
N ILE A 53 13.26 1.62 -20.47
CA ILE A 53 11.80 1.74 -20.32
C ILE A 53 11.09 0.61 -21.10
N SER A 54 11.46 0.43 -22.36
CA SER A 54 10.89 -0.63 -23.19
C SER A 54 11.19 -2.03 -22.67
N PHE A 55 12.39 -2.27 -22.16
CA PHE A 55 12.79 -3.55 -21.61
C PHE A 55 12.06 -3.89 -20.29
N LEU A 56 11.92 -2.90 -19.40
CA LEU A 56 11.24 -3.09 -18.11
C LEU A 56 9.72 -3.14 -18.27
N ASP A 57 9.18 -2.76 -19.43
CA ASP A 57 7.76 -2.84 -19.75
C ASP A 57 6.87 -2.13 -18.71
N PHE A 58 7.19 -0.85 -18.47
CA PHE A 58 6.37 0.08 -17.70
C PHE A 58 5.96 1.25 -18.59
N PRO A 59 4.75 1.83 -18.36
CA PRO A 59 4.36 3.03 -19.09
C PRO A 59 5.37 4.17 -18.91
N GLU A 60 5.71 4.89 -19.97
CA GLU A 60 6.69 5.99 -19.92
C GLU A 60 6.37 7.02 -18.82
N LYS A 61 5.08 7.37 -18.68
CA LYS A 61 4.60 8.29 -17.63
C LYS A 61 4.88 7.82 -16.20
N PHE A 62 5.10 6.53 -15.98
CA PHE A 62 5.48 5.97 -14.69
C PHE A 62 6.82 6.54 -14.23
N PHE A 63 7.78 6.70 -15.13
CA PHE A 63 9.14 7.15 -14.78
C PHE A 63 9.23 8.63 -14.45
N ASN A 64 8.22 9.44 -14.79
CA ASN A 64 8.17 10.87 -14.49
C ASN A 64 7.51 11.17 -13.14
N LYS A 65 6.94 10.18 -12.49
CA LYS A 65 6.19 10.32 -11.24
C LYS A 65 7.02 9.83 -10.05
N ARG A 66 6.53 10.08 -8.85
CA ARG A 66 7.15 9.61 -7.62
C ARG A 66 6.22 8.59 -6.97
N ILE A 67 6.70 7.36 -6.76
CA ILE A 67 6.03 6.40 -5.88
C ILE A 67 6.49 6.67 -4.45
N SER A 68 5.54 6.65 -3.54
CA SER A 68 5.76 6.79 -2.13
C SER A 68 6.50 5.61 -1.50
N ASN A 69 7.16 5.92 -0.39
CA ASN A 69 7.73 4.93 0.50
C ASN A 69 6.79 4.60 1.69
N ARG A 70 5.56 5.14 1.74
CA ARG A 70 4.65 4.96 2.89
C ARG A 70 4.27 3.51 3.14
N VAL A 71 4.25 2.68 2.10
CA VAL A 71 4.01 1.23 2.23
C VAL A 71 5.11 0.52 3.04
N GLU A 72 6.28 1.14 3.23
CA GLU A 72 7.37 0.57 4.04
C GLU A 72 6.97 0.39 5.52
N ASN A 73 5.99 1.16 6.00
CA ASN A 73 5.43 1.06 7.35
C ASN A 73 4.18 0.16 7.40
N ALA A 74 3.87 -0.56 6.34
CA ALA A 74 2.72 -1.46 6.30
C ALA A 74 2.88 -2.59 7.34
N HIS A 75 1.80 -2.82 8.09
CA HIS A 75 1.76 -3.91 9.06
C HIS A 75 1.55 -5.24 8.35
N TYR A 76 2.63 -5.96 8.13
CA TYR A 76 2.57 -7.33 7.59
C TYR A 76 2.38 -8.32 8.73
N ARG A 77 1.35 -9.14 8.66
CA ARG A 77 1.23 -10.28 9.58
C ARG A 77 2.42 -11.22 9.37
N LYS A 78 3.36 -11.22 10.32
CA LYS A 78 4.54 -12.09 10.31
C LYS A 78 4.11 -13.55 10.49
N LYS A 79 3.81 -14.25 9.41
CA LYS A 79 4.08 -15.69 9.41
C LYS A 79 5.59 -15.86 9.26
N SER A 80 6.20 -16.55 10.22
CA SER A 80 7.65 -16.77 10.38
C SER A 80 8.36 -17.46 9.19
N ALA A 81 7.70 -17.63 8.07
CA ALA A 81 8.14 -18.44 6.93
C ALA A 81 8.18 -17.70 5.57
N ILE A 82 7.97 -16.38 5.53
CA ILE A 82 8.07 -15.63 4.26
C ILE A 82 9.55 -15.32 4.01
N THR A 83 10.07 -15.73 2.84
CA THR A 83 11.43 -15.40 2.44
C THR A 83 11.59 -13.89 2.22
N LYS A 84 12.80 -13.37 2.34
CA LYS A 84 13.10 -11.95 2.07
C LYS A 84 12.66 -11.55 0.66
N SER A 85 12.86 -12.42 -0.33
CA SER A 85 12.44 -12.18 -1.72
C SER A 85 10.92 -12.04 -1.83
N THR A 86 10.16 -12.98 -1.27
CA THR A 86 8.68 -12.94 -1.30
C THR A 86 8.13 -11.71 -0.60
N ARG A 87 8.76 -11.30 0.51
CA ARG A 87 8.37 -10.07 1.22
C ARG A 87 8.56 -8.82 0.35
N LEU A 88 9.70 -8.73 -0.35
CA LEU A 88 9.97 -7.63 -1.27
C LEU A 88 8.96 -7.62 -2.43
N ASP A 89 8.63 -8.77 -2.99
CA ASP A 89 7.63 -8.88 -4.07
C ASP A 89 6.27 -8.33 -3.63
N ILE A 90 5.82 -8.69 -2.43
CA ILE A 90 4.56 -8.20 -1.85
C ILE A 90 4.63 -6.68 -1.62
N GLU A 91 5.73 -6.20 -1.05
CA GLU A 91 5.94 -4.76 -0.80
C GLU A 91 5.90 -3.95 -2.09
N TYR A 92 6.59 -4.39 -3.14
CA TYR A 92 6.56 -3.72 -4.44
C TYR A 92 5.17 -3.75 -5.08
N SER A 93 4.46 -4.88 -5.00
CA SER A 93 3.09 -4.97 -5.51
C SER A 93 2.16 -3.99 -4.79
N ASN A 94 2.25 -3.90 -3.48
CA ASN A 94 1.45 -2.96 -2.69
C ASN A 94 1.78 -1.48 -3.02
N LYS A 95 3.05 -1.15 -3.27
CA LYS A 95 3.45 0.19 -3.75
C LYS A 95 2.82 0.52 -5.10
N VAL A 96 2.77 -0.44 -6.02
CA VAL A 96 2.10 -0.26 -7.32
C VAL A 96 0.59 -0.08 -7.14
N ILE A 97 -0.05 -0.89 -6.30
CA ILE A 97 -1.48 -0.78 -5.99
C ILE A 97 -1.80 0.62 -5.44
N GLY A 98 -1.07 1.08 -4.44
CA GLY A 98 -1.26 2.42 -3.87
C GLY A 98 -1.07 3.53 -4.89
N PHE A 99 -0.05 3.42 -5.74
CA PHE A 99 0.19 4.36 -6.83
C PHE A 99 -0.97 4.40 -7.83
N ILE A 100 -1.49 3.24 -8.26
CA ILE A 100 -2.62 3.16 -9.19
C ILE A 100 -3.86 3.80 -8.57
N ILE A 101 -4.18 3.47 -7.31
CA ILE A 101 -5.31 4.05 -6.59
C ILE A 101 -5.21 5.58 -6.59
N ASP A 102 -4.04 6.13 -6.24
CA ASP A 102 -3.83 7.58 -6.22
C ASP A 102 -3.91 8.24 -7.60
N GLN A 103 -3.56 7.53 -8.69
CA GLN A 103 -3.78 8.03 -10.03
C GLN A 103 -5.27 8.03 -10.40
N MET A 104 -6.03 7.05 -9.94
CA MET A 104 -7.47 6.94 -10.24
C MET A 104 -8.30 8.01 -9.52
N THR A 105 -7.83 8.59 -8.42
CA THR A 105 -8.58 9.63 -7.69
C THR A 105 -8.90 10.90 -8.50
N SER A 106 -8.24 11.10 -9.65
CA SER A 106 -8.59 12.17 -10.58
C SER A 106 -9.79 11.86 -11.49
N SER A 107 -10.20 10.59 -11.54
CA SER A 107 -11.23 10.07 -12.46
C SER A 107 -12.32 9.27 -11.77
N VAL A 108 -12.09 8.87 -10.53
CA VAL A 108 -13.01 8.06 -9.71
C VAL A 108 -13.17 8.76 -8.36
N GLU A 109 -14.41 8.97 -7.95
CA GLU A 109 -14.74 9.42 -6.60
C GLU A 109 -14.80 8.19 -5.68
N TRP A 110 -13.83 8.14 -4.74
CA TRP A 110 -13.86 7.16 -3.68
C TRP A 110 -14.76 7.67 -2.54
N PRO A 111 -15.52 6.79 -1.87
CA PRO A 111 -16.18 7.16 -0.62
C PRO A 111 -15.18 7.75 0.38
N GLU A 112 -15.56 8.79 1.09
CA GLU A 112 -14.71 9.37 2.14
C GLU A 112 -14.52 8.36 3.29
N PHE A 113 -13.30 8.37 3.86
CA PHE A 113 -13.03 7.59 5.05
C PHE A 113 -13.71 8.23 6.26
N THR A 114 -14.76 7.58 6.76
CA THR A 114 -15.66 8.13 7.79
C THR A 114 -15.34 7.66 9.21
N LEU A 115 -14.50 6.65 9.33
CA LEU A 115 -14.15 6.09 10.64
C LEU A 115 -13.09 6.97 11.32
N LYS A 116 -13.26 7.17 12.63
CA LYS A 116 -12.29 7.92 13.43
C LYS A 116 -11.26 6.97 14.00
N PRO A 117 -9.98 7.08 13.61
CA PRO A 117 -8.92 6.31 14.22
C PRO A 117 -8.79 6.64 15.71
N ILE A 118 -8.32 5.66 16.47
CA ILE A 118 -8.05 5.80 17.92
C ILE A 118 -6.68 5.19 18.16
N ASP A 119 -5.76 5.98 18.71
CA ASP A 119 -4.46 5.47 19.07
C ASP A 119 -4.57 4.50 20.25
N ILE A 120 -3.92 3.35 20.11
CA ILE A 120 -3.85 2.36 21.19
C ILE A 120 -3.05 2.91 22.40
N GLU A 121 -2.16 3.87 22.17
CA GLU A 121 -1.39 4.54 23.23
C GLU A 121 -2.26 5.42 24.13
N ASP A 122 -3.48 5.78 23.70
CA ASP A 122 -4.48 6.45 24.55
C ASP A 122 -5.03 5.56 25.67
N GLY A 123 -4.57 4.31 25.79
CA GLY A 123 -4.90 3.38 26.86
C GLY A 123 -6.19 2.59 26.68
N TYR A 124 -6.83 2.68 25.54
CA TYR A 124 -8.02 1.90 25.22
C TYR A 124 -7.67 0.46 24.85
N SER A 125 -8.46 -0.52 25.33
CA SER A 125 -8.30 -1.89 24.89
C SER A 125 -8.77 -2.09 23.42
N PRO A 126 -8.16 -2.99 22.65
CA PRO A 126 -8.64 -3.32 21.29
C PRO A 126 -10.12 -3.72 21.27
N LYS A 127 -10.63 -4.35 22.33
CA LYS A 127 -12.05 -4.71 22.46
C LYS A 127 -12.95 -3.48 22.58
N THR A 128 -12.51 -2.47 23.32
CA THR A 128 -13.23 -1.19 23.45
C THR A 128 -13.26 -0.46 22.13
N ILE A 129 -12.12 -0.38 21.44
CA ILE A 129 -12.00 0.24 20.11
C ILE A 129 -12.91 -0.48 19.10
N ALA A 130 -12.91 -1.81 19.10
CA ALA A 130 -13.79 -2.58 18.21
C ALA A 130 -15.28 -2.28 18.43
N LYS A 131 -15.74 -2.15 19.68
CA LYS A 131 -17.12 -1.75 20.00
C LYS A 131 -17.43 -0.35 19.49
N TYR A 132 -16.50 0.58 19.68
CA TYR A 132 -16.65 1.95 19.21
C TYR A 132 -16.76 2.02 17.68
N ILE A 133 -15.90 1.32 16.95
CA ILE A 133 -15.95 1.25 15.49
C ILE A 133 -17.25 0.60 14.99
N ARG A 134 -17.71 -0.48 15.63
CA ARG A 134 -19.01 -1.06 15.31
C ARG A 134 -20.15 -0.05 15.44
N LYS A 135 -20.13 0.81 16.48
CA LYS A 135 -21.10 1.88 16.66
C LYS A 135 -21.01 2.94 15.55
N GLN A 136 -19.80 3.36 15.16
CA GLN A 136 -19.61 4.29 14.03
C GLN A 136 -20.18 3.72 12.73
N MET A 137 -19.95 2.43 12.47
CA MET A 137 -20.48 1.72 11.31
C MET A 137 -22.00 1.40 11.42
N ARG A 138 -22.68 1.88 12.47
CA ARG A 138 -24.10 1.65 12.75
C ARG A 138 -24.50 0.16 12.79
N LEU A 139 -23.59 -0.68 13.26
CA LEU A 139 -23.83 -2.11 13.42
C LEU A 139 -24.60 -2.37 14.72
N VAL A 140 -25.54 -3.30 14.67
CA VAL A 140 -26.25 -3.78 15.85
C VAL A 140 -25.24 -4.51 16.76
N PRO A 141 -25.23 -4.25 18.08
CA PRO A 141 -24.39 -5.00 19.01
C PRO A 141 -24.63 -6.51 18.89
N ASP A 142 -23.55 -7.27 18.89
CA ASP A 142 -23.53 -8.74 18.87
C ASP A 142 -24.11 -9.43 17.62
N GLU A 143 -24.59 -8.67 16.63
CA GLU A 143 -24.97 -9.22 15.32
C GLU A 143 -23.73 -9.42 14.42
N PRO A 144 -23.68 -10.52 13.65
CA PRO A 144 -22.62 -10.74 12.68
C PRO A 144 -22.68 -9.75 11.52
N VAL A 145 -21.53 -9.30 11.07
CA VAL A 145 -21.44 -8.48 9.84
C VAL A 145 -21.77 -9.35 8.63
N LYS A 146 -22.83 -9.05 7.90
CA LYS A 146 -23.27 -9.86 6.75
C LYS A 146 -22.30 -9.75 5.58
N ASN A 147 -21.95 -8.54 5.17
CA ASN A 147 -21.02 -8.27 4.08
C ASN A 147 -19.95 -7.26 4.53
N ILE A 148 -18.76 -7.77 4.87
CA ILE A 148 -17.68 -6.93 5.36
C ILE A 148 -17.04 -6.11 4.24
N PHE A 149 -17.01 -6.61 2.99
CA PHE A 149 -16.48 -5.85 1.85
C PHE A 149 -17.26 -4.55 1.66
N ASN A 150 -18.58 -4.67 1.43
CA ASN A 150 -19.43 -3.50 1.28
C ASN A 150 -19.39 -2.57 2.49
N LEU A 151 -19.27 -3.13 3.70
CA LEU A 151 -19.18 -2.34 4.91
C LEU A 151 -17.91 -1.48 4.93
N LEU A 152 -16.77 -2.05 4.59
CA LEU A 152 -15.48 -1.35 4.53
C LEU A 152 -15.49 -0.29 3.43
N GLU A 153 -15.89 -0.67 2.23
CA GLU A 153 -15.92 0.22 1.06
C GLU A 153 -16.88 1.40 1.27
N SER A 154 -18.08 1.17 1.85
CA SER A 154 -19.01 2.26 2.16
C SER A 154 -18.51 3.19 3.27
N ASN A 155 -17.51 2.80 4.04
CA ASN A 155 -16.82 3.65 5.02
C ASN A 155 -15.47 4.18 4.52
N GLY A 156 -15.20 4.11 3.21
CA GLY A 156 -14.05 4.71 2.57
C GLY A 156 -12.76 3.90 2.66
N VAL A 157 -12.82 2.62 3.02
CA VAL A 157 -11.65 1.72 2.97
C VAL A 157 -11.64 1.00 1.62
N ILE A 158 -10.59 1.17 0.84
CA ILE A 158 -10.44 0.52 -0.47
C ILE A 158 -9.95 -0.92 -0.26
N VAL A 159 -10.73 -1.90 -0.72
CA VAL A 159 -10.38 -3.32 -0.62
C VAL A 159 -9.89 -3.84 -1.96
N VAL A 160 -8.70 -4.44 -1.97
CA VAL A 160 -8.09 -5.05 -3.15
C VAL A 160 -7.86 -6.54 -2.91
N GLU A 161 -8.43 -7.38 -3.75
CA GLU A 161 -8.12 -8.80 -3.79
C GLU A 161 -6.96 -9.03 -4.77
N PHE A 162 -5.86 -9.61 -4.27
CA PHE A 162 -4.65 -9.84 -5.05
C PHE A 162 -4.24 -11.30 -4.97
N ASP A 163 -3.98 -11.92 -6.12
CA ASP A 163 -3.49 -13.30 -6.16
C ASP A 163 -2.01 -13.34 -5.80
N THR A 164 -1.71 -14.06 -4.73
CA THR A 164 -0.36 -14.14 -4.19
C THR A 164 -0.14 -15.50 -3.49
N THR A 165 1.00 -15.64 -2.84
CA THR A 165 1.37 -16.89 -2.18
C THR A 165 0.50 -17.20 -0.96
N GLU A 166 0.27 -18.46 -0.64
CA GLU A 166 -0.47 -18.92 0.54
C GLU A 166 0.08 -18.42 1.89
N LYS A 167 1.28 -17.82 1.88
CA LYS A 167 1.94 -17.29 3.07
C LYS A 167 1.58 -15.83 3.38
N PHE A 168 0.86 -15.17 2.48
CA PHE A 168 0.40 -13.81 2.64
C PHE A 168 -1.11 -13.81 2.92
N ASP A 169 -1.53 -13.27 4.03
CA ASP A 169 -2.95 -13.13 4.38
C ASP A 169 -3.51 -11.80 3.91
N GLY A 170 -2.90 -10.71 4.30
CA GLY A 170 -3.29 -9.34 3.96
C GLY A 170 -2.32 -8.32 4.50
N VAL A 171 -2.56 -7.08 4.13
CA VAL A 171 -1.83 -5.90 4.59
C VAL A 171 -2.73 -4.69 4.50
N SER A 172 -2.55 -3.75 5.41
CA SER A 172 -3.18 -2.43 5.38
C SER A 172 -2.14 -1.32 5.33
N PHE A 173 -2.44 -0.27 4.57
CA PHE A 173 -1.60 0.92 4.45
C PHE A 173 -2.41 2.11 3.99
N LEU A 174 -1.82 3.31 4.09
CA LEU A 174 -2.36 4.52 3.48
C LEU A 174 -1.61 4.82 2.18
N THR A 175 -2.34 5.23 1.15
CA THR A 175 -1.74 5.77 -0.07
C THR A 175 -1.10 7.14 0.21
N ASP A 176 -0.38 7.71 -0.76
CA ASP A 176 0.18 9.06 -0.64
C ASP A 176 -0.87 10.14 -0.43
N LYS A 177 -2.05 9.94 -1.01
CA LYS A 177 -3.19 10.84 -0.83
C LYS A 177 -4.00 10.56 0.44
N GLY A 178 -3.57 9.61 1.27
CA GLY A 178 -4.21 9.28 2.53
C GLY A 178 -5.38 8.30 2.42
N ASN A 179 -5.63 7.69 1.27
CA ASN A 179 -6.68 6.69 1.15
C ASN A 179 -6.29 5.41 1.88
N PRO A 180 -7.11 4.90 2.81
CA PRO A 180 -6.84 3.62 3.46
C PRO A 180 -7.12 2.45 2.51
N VAL A 181 -6.16 1.55 2.41
CA VAL A 181 -6.20 0.39 1.53
C VAL A 181 -5.96 -0.87 2.34
N ILE A 182 -6.76 -1.89 2.09
CA ILE A 182 -6.53 -3.26 2.55
C ILE A 182 -6.34 -4.15 1.33
N VAL A 183 -5.20 -4.81 1.24
CA VAL A 183 -4.92 -5.84 0.22
C VAL A 183 -5.03 -7.20 0.88
N ILE A 184 -5.83 -8.10 0.32
CA ILE A 184 -6.00 -9.46 0.82
C ILE A 184 -5.71 -10.49 -0.27
N ASN A 185 -5.34 -11.69 0.14
CA ASN A 185 -5.12 -12.80 -0.77
C ASN A 185 -6.45 -13.33 -1.32
N SER A 186 -6.61 -13.26 -2.64
CA SER A 186 -7.82 -13.70 -3.34
C SER A 186 -8.06 -15.21 -3.28
N SER A 187 -7.01 -16.02 -3.09
CA SER A 187 -7.08 -17.50 -3.10
C SER A 187 -7.69 -18.11 -1.84
N PHE A 188 -7.88 -17.32 -0.77
CA PHE A 188 -8.40 -17.84 0.50
C PHE A 188 -9.92 -17.97 0.54
N SER A 189 -10.41 -18.84 1.46
CA SER A 189 -11.83 -18.98 1.73
C SER A 189 -12.45 -17.69 2.24
N ASN A 190 -13.75 -17.52 2.03
CA ASN A 190 -14.48 -16.33 2.47
C ASN A 190 -14.34 -16.06 3.97
N ASP A 191 -14.34 -17.10 4.80
CA ASP A 191 -14.19 -16.93 6.25
C ASP A 191 -12.82 -16.37 6.62
N ARG A 192 -11.76 -16.84 5.95
CA ARG A 192 -10.41 -16.33 6.15
C ARG A 192 -10.28 -14.89 5.65
N LYS A 193 -10.84 -14.56 4.49
CA LYS A 193 -10.90 -13.19 3.98
C LYS A 193 -11.60 -12.26 4.96
N ARG A 194 -12.77 -12.67 5.49
CA ARG A 194 -13.53 -11.90 6.49
C ARG A 194 -12.71 -11.61 7.75
N PHE A 195 -12.02 -12.64 8.26
CA PHE A 195 -11.16 -12.47 9.42
C PHE A 195 -9.99 -11.52 9.11
N THR A 196 -9.34 -11.68 7.96
CA THR A 196 -8.22 -10.83 7.52
C THR A 196 -8.67 -9.38 7.37
N LEU A 197 -9.80 -9.11 6.71
CA LEU A 197 -10.34 -7.76 6.55
C LEU A 197 -10.61 -7.07 7.90
N SER A 198 -11.20 -7.81 8.85
CA SER A 198 -11.45 -7.26 10.20
C SER A 198 -10.14 -6.97 10.96
N HIS A 199 -9.13 -7.83 10.78
CA HIS A 199 -7.81 -7.66 11.39
C HIS A 199 -7.08 -6.44 10.82
N GLU A 200 -7.06 -6.30 9.50
CA GLU A 200 -6.42 -5.18 8.81
C GLU A 200 -7.14 -3.85 9.07
N LEU A 201 -8.46 -3.86 9.20
CA LEU A 201 -9.19 -2.69 9.68
C LEU A 201 -8.72 -2.27 11.08
N GLY A 202 -8.48 -3.24 11.96
CA GLY A 202 -7.91 -2.96 13.28
C GLY A 202 -6.56 -2.22 13.19
N HIS A 203 -5.68 -2.59 12.26
CA HIS A 203 -4.43 -1.88 12.03
C HIS A 203 -4.65 -0.45 11.52
N ILE A 204 -5.57 -0.23 10.58
CA ILE A 204 -5.91 1.12 10.11
C ILE A 204 -6.37 2.00 11.27
N ILE A 205 -7.25 1.49 12.11
CA ILE A 205 -7.85 2.27 13.19
C ILE A 205 -6.88 2.55 14.34
N MET A 206 -6.03 1.58 14.70
CA MET A 206 -5.22 1.64 15.92
C MET A 206 -3.77 2.07 15.70
N HIS A 207 -3.23 1.90 14.50
CA HIS A 207 -1.80 2.08 14.26
C HIS A 207 -1.46 3.03 13.12
N LEU A 208 -2.44 3.41 12.30
CA LEU A 208 -2.23 4.38 11.23
C LEU A 208 -2.84 5.75 11.57
N ALA A 209 -3.34 5.92 12.79
CA ALA A 209 -3.99 7.15 13.26
C ALA A 209 -3.13 8.40 13.02
N ASP A 210 -1.84 8.36 13.34
CA ASP A 210 -0.91 9.47 13.20
C ASP A 210 -0.64 9.89 11.74
N ASN A 211 -1.00 9.03 10.78
CA ASN A 211 -0.79 9.28 9.36
C ASN A 211 -2.02 9.87 8.66
N PHE A 212 -3.18 9.93 9.33
CA PHE A 212 -4.33 10.63 8.83
C PHE A 212 -4.18 12.13 9.09
N ILE A 213 -4.24 12.94 8.04
CA ILE A 213 -4.44 14.38 8.18
C ILE A 213 -5.89 14.58 8.62
N ILE A 214 -6.13 14.52 9.93
CA ILE A 214 -7.43 14.85 10.50
C ILE A 214 -7.49 16.39 10.51
N PRO A 215 -8.46 17.02 9.80
CA PRO A 215 -8.72 18.44 10.03
C PRO A 215 -9.04 18.59 11.51
N ASP A 216 -8.44 19.57 12.18
CA ASP A 216 -8.54 19.88 13.61
C ASP A 216 -9.92 19.57 14.20
N TYR A 217 -10.04 18.41 14.85
CA TYR A 217 -11.17 18.13 15.74
C TYR A 217 -10.73 18.45 17.17
N PRO A 218 -11.44 19.33 17.87
CA PRO A 218 -11.08 19.68 19.24
C PRO A 218 -11.14 18.45 20.15
N ALA A 219 -10.07 18.23 20.91
CA ALA A 219 -9.89 17.15 21.89
C ALA A 219 -11.00 16.96 22.93
N LYS A 220 -12.02 17.82 22.93
CA LYS A 220 -13.17 17.80 23.85
C LYS A 220 -14.23 16.74 23.57
N VAL A 221 -14.18 16.03 22.43
CA VAL A 221 -15.19 15.02 22.10
C VAL A 221 -14.89 13.65 22.72
N LEU A 222 -13.63 13.39 23.11
CA LEU A 222 -13.23 12.13 23.75
C LEU A 222 -13.60 12.03 25.24
N GLN A 223 -14.01 13.12 25.90
CA GLN A 223 -14.41 13.11 27.31
C GLN A 223 -15.87 12.72 27.57
N GLN A 224 -16.65 12.40 26.53
CA GLN A 224 -18.06 12.00 26.66
C GLN A 224 -18.31 10.53 26.26
N LEU A 225 -17.27 9.72 26.21
CA LEU A 225 -17.33 8.26 26.11
C LEU A 225 -17.00 7.65 27.47
#